data_6ab854e38cb50f5c76963afd7c715e10
#
_entry.id   6ab854e38cb50f5c76963afd7c715e10
#
_cell.length_a   1.000
_cell.length_b   1.000
_cell.length_c   1.000
_cell.angle_alpha   90.00
_cell.angle_beta   90.00
_cell.angle_gamma   90.00
#
_symmetry.space_group_name_H-M   'P 1'
#
loop_
_entity.id
_entity.type
_entity.pdbx_description
1 polymer ?
#
loop_
_entity_poly.entity_id
_entity_poly.type
_entity_poly.pdbx_seq_one_letter_code
_entity_poly.pdbx_strand_id
1 'polypeptide(L)'
;MDLGVTERVATLLNAVREMIENDIAPLDREYHAEVGKHPSGNRFAMTDRQLEIIDGLKAFARKRNLWNFWLTGSDRGYGLSTVEYAYLAEEMGKVPLAAEVFNCSAPDTGNMEVLERYGTQL
;
A
#
# COMPACT_ATOMS: atom_id res chain seq x y z
N MET A 1 -4.39 27.73 -7.54
CA MET A 1 -4.34 26.39 -6.92
C MET A 1 -2.90 25.89 -7.02
N ASP A 2 -2.29 25.61 -5.90
CA ASP A 2 -0.94 25.03 -5.87
C ASP A 2 -1.07 23.50 -5.86
N LEU A 3 -0.55 22.85 -6.91
CA LEU A 3 -0.51 21.40 -7.08
C LEU A 3 0.90 20.82 -6.81
N GLY A 4 1.80 21.64 -6.24
CA GLY A 4 3.15 21.23 -5.93
C GLY A 4 3.24 20.26 -4.74
N VAL A 5 4.42 19.66 -4.60
CA VAL A 5 4.74 18.79 -3.47
C VAL A 5 4.92 19.64 -2.21
N THR A 6 4.13 19.37 -1.17
CA THR A 6 4.26 20.03 0.13
C THR A 6 5.44 19.44 0.92
N GLU A 7 6.00 20.21 1.89
CA GLU A 7 7.10 19.72 2.73
C GLU A 7 6.72 18.46 3.51
N ARG A 8 5.49 18.39 4.02
CA ARG A 8 5.04 17.22 4.78
C ARG A 8 4.87 15.98 3.93
N VAL A 9 4.39 16.10 2.67
CA VAL A 9 4.31 14.93 1.78
C VAL A 9 5.67 14.56 1.22
N ALA A 10 6.60 15.49 1.08
CA ALA A 10 7.95 15.19 0.61
C ALA A 10 8.67 14.18 1.50
N THR A 11 8.52 14.28 2.81
CA THR A 11 9.10 13.32 3.77
C THR A 11 8.50 11.93 3.61
N LEU A 12 7.16 11.83 3.51
CA LEU A 12 6.48 10.55 3.27
C LEU A 12 6.85 9.97 1.89
N LEU A 13 6.89 10.81 0.88
CA LEU A 13 7.21 10.42 -0.49
C LEU A 13 8.61 9.82 -0.57
N ASN A 14 9.61 10.41 0.09
CA ASN A 14 10.94 9.87 0.15
C ASN A 14 10.99 8.52 0.88
N ALA A 15 10.28 8.38 2.00
CA ALA A 15 10.21 7.13 2.75
C ALA A 15 9.52 6.00 1.94
N VAL A 16 8.46 6.33 1.20
CA VAL A 16 7.76 5.39 0.31
C VAL A 16 8.66 4.96 -0.84
N ARG A 17 9.34 5.89 -1.51
CA ARG A 17 10.31 5.59 -2.58
C ARG A 17 11.42 4.67 -2.11
N GLU A 18 12.01 5.00 -0.98
CA GLU A 18 13.09 4.20 -0.40
C GLU A 18 12.64 2.76 -0.11
N MET A 19 11.46 2.59 0.50
CA MET A 19 10.93 1.26 0.77
C MET A 19 10.57 0.50 -0.52
N ILE A 20 10.00 1.18 -1.51
CA ILE A 20 9.70 0.57 -2.82
C ILE A 20 10.99 0.07 -3.48
N GLU A 21 12.03 0.90 -3.54
CA GLU A 21 13.29 0.56 -4.21
C GLU A 21 14.08 -0.53 -3.47
N ASN A 22 14.16 -0.45 -2.15
CA ASN A 22 15.05 -1.30 -1.37
C ASN A 22 14.38 -2.60 -0.90
N ASP A 23 13.08 -2.60 -0.65
CA ASP A 23 12.39 -3.72 -0.01
C ASP A 23 11.33 -4.37 -0.90
N ILE A 24 10.53 -3.59 -1.63
CA ILE A 24 9.39 -4.11 -2.39
C ILE A 24 9.80 -4.57 -3.79
N ALA A 25 10.45 -3.71 -4.57
CA ALA A 25 10.83 -4.01 -5.94
C ALA A 25 11.69 -5.29 -6.08
N PRO A 26 12.65 -5.55 -5.18
CA PRO A 26 13.43 -6.79 -5.24
C PRO A 26 12.60 -8.07 -5.10
N LEU A 27 11.47 -8.02 -4.38
CA LEU A 27 10.60 -9.17 -4.13
C LEU A 27 9.40 -9.25 -5.08
N ASP A 28 9.08 -8.18 -5.79
CA ASP A 28 7.93 -8.10 -6.69
C ASP A 28 7.95 -9.20 -7.76
N ARG A 29 9.09 -9.41 -8.39
CA ARG A 29 9.26 -10.43 -9.44
C ARG A 29 9.07 -11.84 -8.89
N GLU A 30 9.64 -12.14 -7.72
CA GLU A 30 9.51 -13.43 -7.06
C GLU A 30 8.05 -13.68 -6.67
N TYR A 31 7.39 -12.69 -6.06
CA TYR A 31 5.98 -12.78 -5.69
C TYR A 31 5.09 -13.11 -6.89
N HIS A 32 5.25 -12.41 -8.00
CA HIS A 32 4.44 -12.65 -9.19
C HIS A 32 4.78 -13.96 -9.90
N ALA A 33 6.02 -14.44 -9.80
CA ALA A 33 6.40 -15.75 -10.33
C ALA A 33 5.73 -16.92 -9.61
N GLU A 34 5.24 -16.72 -8.38
CA GLU A 34 4.54 -17.72 -7.58
C GLU A 34 3.03 -17.81 -7.91
N VAL A 35 2.47 -16.88 -8.67
CA VAL A 35 1.05 -16.88 -9.02
C VAL A 35 0.68 -18.16 -9.75
N GLY A 36 -0.37 -18.83 -9.28
CA GLY A 36 -0.90 -20.06 -9.87
C GLY A 36 -0.15 -21.33 -9.49
N LYS A 37 0.85 -21.25 -8.59
CA LYS A 37 1.66 -22.42 -8.17
C LYS A 37 1.17 -23.06 -6.87
N HIS A 38 0.01 -22.66 -6.34
CA HIS A 38 -0.50 -23.27 -5.12
C HIS A 38 -0.70 -24.78 -5.28
N PRO A 39 -0.27 -25.60 -4.29
CA PRO A 39 -0.30 -27.08 -4.40
C PRO A 39 -1.69 -27.67 -4.66
N SER A 40 -2.78 -26.99 -4.28
CA SER A 40 -4.15 -27.42 -4.56
C SER A 40 -4.55 -27.29 -6.04
N GLY A 41 -3.73 -26.66 -6.88
CA GLY A 41 -4.09 -26.32 -8.26
C GLY A 41 -5.06 -25.12 -8.40
N ASN A 42 -5.48 -24.52 -7.30
CA ASN A 42 -6.27 -23.29 -7.32
C ASN A 42 -5.38 -22.09 -7.67
N ARG A 43 -5.54 -21.58 -8.89
CA ARG A 43 -4.75 -20.45 -9.39
C ARG A 43 -4.96 -19.13 -8.63
N PHE A 44 -6.04 -19.02 -7.87
CA PHE A 44 -6.36 -17.82 -7.06
C PHE A 44 -5.87 -17.93 -5.61
N ALA A 45 -5.44 -19.12 -5.18
CA ALA A 45 -4.86 -19.31 -3.87
C ALA A 45 -3.41 -18.84 -3.87
N MET A 46 -3.03 -18.16 -2.81
CA MET A 46 -1.64 -17.72 -2.61
C MET A 46 -0.79 -18.87 -2.10
N THR A 47 0.44 -18.97 -2.59
CA THR A 47 1.43 -19.89 -2.06
C THR A 47 1.95 -19.43 -0.70
N ASP A 48 2.54 -20.34 0.09
CA ASP A 48 3.16 -19.98 1.37
C ASP A 48 4.24 -18.91 1.18
N ARG A 49 4.98 -18.97 0.06
CA ARG A 49 6.00 -17.97 -0.26
C ARG A 49 5.40 -16.59 -0.57
N GLN A 50 4.28 -16.53 -1.28
CA GLN A 50 3.57 -15.27 -1.50
C GLN A 50 3.08 -14.66 -0.18
N LEU A 51 2.52 -15.48 0.72
CA LEU A 51 2.08 -15.04 2.05
C LEU A 51 3.24 -14.52 2.87
N GLU A 52 4.36 -15.24 2.91
CA GLU A 52 5.57 -14.81 3.61
C GLU A 52 6.06 -13.44 3.11
N ILE A 53 6.14 -13.24 1.80
CA ILE A 53 6.58 -11.98 1.20
C ILE A 53 5.63 -10.85 1.56
N ILE A 54 4.34 -11.01 1.29
CA ILE A 54 3.38 -9.91 1.46
C ILE A 54 3.16 -9.55 2.93
N ASP A 55 3.07 -10.53 3.81
CA ASP A 55 2.88 -10.30 5.25
C ASP A 55 4.12 -9.66 5.88
N GLY A 56 5.31 -10.10 5.46
CA GLY A 56 6.57 -9.50 5.89
C GLY A 56 6.70 -8.04 5.48
N LEU A 57 6.39 -7.72 4.22
CA LEU A 57 6.42 -6.36 3.71
C LEU A 57 5.36 -5.46 4.37
N LYS A 58 4.13 -5.96 4.58
CA LYS A 58 3.07 -5.25 5.29
C LYS A 58 3.45 -4.97 6.74
N ALA A 59 4.03 -5.94 7.44
CA ALA A 59 4.50 -5.76 8.81
C ALA A 59 5.61 -4.70 8.88
N PHE A 60 6.52 -4.69 7.91
CA PHE A 60 7.58 -3.70 7.81
C PHE A 60 7.06 -2.29 7.51
N ALA A 61 6.11 -2.15 6.58
CA ALA A 61 5.44 -0.89 6.29
C ALA A 61 4.73 -0.31 7.53
N ARG A 62 3.99 -1.14 8.26
CA ARG A 62 3.33 -0.73 9.52
C ARG A 62 4.34 -0.27 10.58
N LYS A 63 5.43 -1.01 10.76
CA LYS A 63 6.48 -0.66 11.72
C LYS A 63 7.13 0.69 11.40
N ARG A 64 7.23 1.05 10.11
CA ARG A 64 7.73 2.35 9.64
C ARG A 64 6.67 3.43 9.63
N ASN A 65 5.44 3.12 10.06
CA ASN A 65 4.29 4.03 9.99
C ASN A 65 3.96 4.48 8.57
N LEU A 66 4.08 3.57 7.59
CA LEU A 66 3.75 3.77 6.18
C LEU A 66 2.56 2.89 5.81
N TRP A 67 1.34 3.37 6.13
CA TRP A 67 0.12 2.57 6.03
C TRP A 67 -1.12 3.44 5.85
N ASN A 68 -2.07 3.02 5.00
CA ASN A 68 -3.36 3.68 4.84
C ASN A 68 -3.29 5.14 4.37
N PHE A 69 -2.43 5.47 3.44
CA PHE A 69 -2.32 6.85 2.92
C PHE A 69 -3.60 7.38 2.25
N TRP A 70 -4.44 6.46 1.73
CA TRP A 70 -5.73 6.76 1.12
C TRP A 70 -6.72 7.43 2.08
N LEU A 71 -6.53 7.28 3.40
CA LEU A 71 -7.41 7.83 4.42
C LEU A 71 -7.16 9.33 4.58
N THR A 72 -7.66 10.09 3.61
CA THR A 72 -7.54 11.55 3.57
C THR A 72 -8.62 12.21 4.44
N GLY A 73 -8.27 13.29 5.13
CA GLY A 73 -9.21 14.05 5.93
C GLY A 73 -9.74 13.35 7.19
N SER A 74 -9.12 12.26 7.62
CA SER A 74 -9.44 11.53 8.85
C SER A 74 -8.32 11.69 9.88
N ASP A 75 -8.70 11.83 11.16
CA ASP A 75 -7.75 11.84 12.28
C ASP A 75 -7.02 10.50 12.47
N ARG A 76 -7.53 9.42 11.87
CA ARG A 76 -6.93 8.09 11.89
C ARG A 76 -5.88 7.89 10.79
N GLY A 77 -5.81 8.79 9.82
CA GLY A 77 -4.84 8.76 8.73
C GLY A 77 -3.75 9.83 8.91
N TYR A 78 -3.09 10.17 7.81
CA TYR A 78 -2.04 11.20 7.80
C TYR A 78 -2.59 12.61 7.62
N GLY A 79 -3.89 12.77 7.42
CA GLY A 79 -4.51 14.06 7.12
C GLY A 79 -4.06 14.65 5.78
N LEU A 80 -3.65 13.83 4.84
CA LEU A 80 -3.22 14.25 3.52
C LEU A 80 -4.40 14.79 2.71
N SER A 81 -4.13 15.79 1.88
CA SER A 81 -5.06 16.17 0.83
C SER A 81 -5.06 15.11 -0.29
N THR A 82 -6.09 15.13 -1.15
CA THR A 82 -6.13 14.25 -2.32
C THR A 82 -4.94 14.47 -3.25
N VAL A 83 -4.49 15.72 -3.40
CA VAL A 83 -3.31 16.04 -4.22
C VAL A 83 -2.03 15.46 -3.60
N GLU A 84 -1.85 15.56 -2.30
CA GLU A 84 -0.71 14.98 -1.60
C GLU A 84 -0.70 13.45 -1.71
N TYR A 85 -1.87 12.81 -1.56
CA TYR A 85 -1.99 11.37 -1.75
C TYR A 85 -1.68 10.94 -3.19
N ALA A 86 -2.05 11.75 -4.19
CA ALA A 86 -1.77 11.43 -5.60
C ALA A 86 -0.27 11.23 -5.88
N TYR A 87 0.61 11.99 -5.23
CA TYR A 87 2.06 11.79 -5.35
C TYR A 87 2.52 10.44 -4.81
N LEU A 88 1.94 10.00 -3.69
CA LEU A 88 2.23 8.67 -3.13
C LEU A 88 1.68 7.56 -4.02
N ALA A 89 0.46 7.74 -4.54
CA ALA A 89 -0.18 6.78 -5.44
C ALA A 89 0.62 6.62 -6.75
N GLU A 90 1.18 7.70 -7.28
CA GLU A 90 2.06 7.65 -8.46
C GLU A 90 3.30 6.79 -8.20
N GLU A 91 3.95 6.95 -7.06
CA GLU A 91 5.10 6.12 -6.69
C GLU A 91 4.71 4.64 -6.52
N MET A 92 3.62 4.38 -5.82
CA MET A 92 3.11 3.00 -5.64
C MET A 92 2.75 2.35 -6.98
N GLY A 93 2.28 3.12 -7.95
CA GLY A 93 1.93 2.62 -9.28
C GLY A 93 3.11 2.13 -10.12
N LYS A 94 4.33 2.44 -9.74
CA LYS A 94 5.55 2.01 -10.46
C LYS A 94 5.91 0.54 -10.24
N VAL A 95 5.48 -0.04 -9.11
CA VAL A 95 5.75 -1.44 -8.75
C VAL A 95 4.43 -2.10 -8.37
N PRO A 96 3.98 -3.16 -9.10
CA PRO A 96 2.66 -3.75 -8.94
C PRO A 96 2.28 -4.15 -7.51
N LEU A 97 3.22 -4.65 -6.73
CA LEU A 97 2.99 -5.09 -5.35
C LEU A 97 2.88 -3.93 -4.35
N ALA A 98 3.37 -2.74 -4.68
CA ALA A 98 3.54 -1.66 -3.71
C ALA A 98 2.21 -1.17 -3.09
N ALA A 99 1.16 -0.98 -3.88
CA ALA A 99 -0.13 -0.51 -3.36
C ALA A 99 -0.69 -1.48 -2.30
N GLU A 100 -0.56 -2.78 -2.52
CA GLU A 100 -0.99 -3.80 -1.56
C GLU A 100 -0.16 -3.75 -0.27
N VAL A 101 1.15 -3.55 -0.38
CA VAL A 101 2.07 -3.47 0.78
C VAL A 101 1.70 -2.33 1.72
N PHE A 102 1.31 -1.16 1.18
CA PHE A 102 0.91 0.01 1.98
C PHE A 102 -0.59 0.04 2.33
N ASN A 103 -1.34 -1.03 2.03
CA ASN A 103 -2.79 -1.13 2.20
C ASN A 103 -3.56 -0.04 1.43
N CYS A 104 -3.13 0.24 0.22
CA CYS A 104 -3.69 1.26 -0.68
C CYS A 104 -4.23 0.65 -1.98
N SER A 105 -4.50 -0.65 -2.00
CA SER A 105 -4.96 -1.36 -3.19
C SER A 105 -6.47 -1.22 -3.40
N ALA A 106 -6.87 -0.99 -4.63
CA ALA A 106 -8.27 -1.07 -5.02
C ALA A 106 -8.67 -2.55 -5.28
N PRO A 107 -9.89 -2.96 -4.98
CA PRO A 107 -11.06 -2.18 -4.54
C PRO A 107 -11.15 -1.99 -3.02
N ASP A 108 -10.24 -2.52 -2.24
CA ASP A 108 -10.32 -2.58 -0.78
C ASP A 108 -10.40 -1.19 -0.14
N THR A 109 -9.67 -0.21 -0.69
CA THR A 109 -9.66 1.16 -0.19
C THR A 109 -11.05 1.80 -0.21
N GLY A 110 -11.83 1.57 -1.27
CA GLY A 110 -13.20 2.05 -1.35
C GLY A 110 -14.12 1.43 -0.28
N ASN A 111 -14.01 0.14 -0.05
CA ASN A 111 -14.74 -0.56 0.99
C ASN A 111 -14.35 -0.08 2.40
N MET A 112 -13.05 0.07 2.63
CA MET A 112 -12.53 0.58 3.91
C MET A 112 -13.00 2.03 4.17
N GLU A 113 -13.03 2.88 3.15
CA GLU A 113 -13.53 4.25 3.28
C GLU A 113 -15.01 4.30 3.65
N VAL A 114 -15.84 3.45 3.05
CA VAL A 114 -17.26 3.33 3.41
C VAL A 114 -17.41 2.93 4.89
N LEU A 115 -16.66 1.94 5.34
CA LEU A 115 -16.70 1.50 6.74
C LEU A 115 -16.21 2.57 7.70
N GLU A 116 -15.16 3.31 7.34
CA GLU A 116 -14.63 4.42 8.14
C GLU A 116 -15.65 5.56 8.31
N ARG A 117 -16.37 5.91 7.24
CA ARG A 117 -17.31 7.03 7.25
C ARG A 117 -18.68 6.68 7.85
N TYR A 118 -19.14 5.46 7.66
CA TYR A 118 -20.53 5.05 7.95
C TYR A 118 -20.63 3.85 8.89
N GLY A 119 -19.52 3.21 9.21
CA GLY A 119 -19.49 2.08 10.13
C GLY A 119 -19.73 2.52 11.59
N THR A 120 -20.27 1.61 12.38
CA THR A 120 -20.40 1.79 13.83
C THR A 120 -19.17 1.29 14.55
N GLN A 121 -18.84 1.91 15.68
CA GLN A 121 -17.85 1.36 16.61
C GLN A 121 -18.55 0.27 17.44
N LEU A 122 -18.43 -0.96 17.01
CA LEU A 122 -18.84 -2.13 17.79
C LEU A 122 -17.60 -2.82 18.35
#